data_32d49f2f3287579708828e8a2e83f6b8
#
_entry.id   32d49f2f3287579708828e8a2e83f6b8
#
_cell.length_a   1.000
_cell.length_b   1.000
_cell.length_c   1.000
_cell.angle_alpha   90.00
_cell.angle_beta   90.00
_cell.angle_gamma   90.00
#
_symmetry.space_group_name_H-M   'P 1'
#
loop_
_entity.id
_entity.type
_entity.pdbx_description
1 polymer ?
#
loop_
_entity_poly.entity_id
_entity_poly.type
_entity_poly.pdbx_seq_one_letter_code
_entity_poly.pdbx_strand_id
1 'polypeptide(L)'
;YFMKEIMPLSSPTIVGKRQPFPFLKNGEIYAVVVLETRNKKERIGIIPCSNNMLTRMVELPGGKGRYMLIEDLILHYIGKVFKGYKVKGKSLLKVVRNADIDADAAYDEDLDYREFMEDLMKQRKKLSPVRIDLSREMDETVVDALCRYLDVTPDRVFRSEAPLDVSFVFQLQDLLRRNTELFYEKRVPQKSPEFKDGQSILQQITQEDKLLSY
;
A
#
# COMPACT_ATOMS: atom_id res chain seq x y z
N TYR A 1 6.14 11.96 20.53
CA TYR A 1 5.16 11.12 19.87
C TYR A 1 5.82 9.89 19.24
N PHE A 2 6.74 10.03 18.24
CA PHE A 2 7.33 8.91 17.51
C PHE A 2 7.91 7.81 18.42
N MET A 3 8.72 8.19 19.42
CA MET A 3 9.41 7.25 20.32
C MET A 3 8.46 6.47 21.24
N LYS A 4 7.29 7.05 21.56
CA LYS A 4 6.34 6.45 22.51
C LYS A 4 5.23 5.66 21.81
N GLU A 5 4.76 6.16 20.67
CA GLU A 5 3.56 5.63 20.02
C GLU A 5 3.89 4.79 18.78
N ILE A 6 4.85 5.23 17.95
CA ILE A 6 5.10 4.61 16.64
C ILE A 6 6.24 3.59 16.71
N MET A 7 7.35 3.97 17.33
CA MET A 7 8.53 3.10 17.40
C MET A 7 8.26 1.72 18.02
N PRO A 8 7.46 1.57 19.09
CA PRO A 8 7.14 0.24 19.64
C PRO A 8 6.34 -0.65 18.70
N LEU A 9 5.57 -0.06 17.78
CA LEU A 9 4.75 -0.76 16.79
C LEU A 9 5.51 -1.07 15.49
N SER A 10 6.67 -0.45 15.28
CA SER A 10 7.51 -0.73 14.13
C SER A 10 8.28 -2.03 14.34
N SER A 11 8.39 -2.84 13.29
CA SER A 11 9.07 -4.14 13.29
C SER A 11 10.30 -4.08 12.37
N PRO A 12 11.40 -3.45 12.81
CA PRO A 12 12.59 -3.31 11.97
C PRO A 12 13.29 -4.65 11.77
N THR A 13 13.65 -4.94 10.55
CA THR A 13 14.41 -6.12 10.16
C THR A 13 15.74 -5.70 9.54
N ILE A 14 16.86 -6.31 9.95
CA ILE A 14 18.18 -6.12 9.33
C ILE A 14 18.51 -7.40 8.56
N VAL A 15 18.60 -7.28 7.25
CA VAL A 15 18.89 -8.40 6.34
C VAL A 15 20.31 -8.93 6.56
N GLY A 16 20.45 -10.21 6.75
CA GLY A 16 21.74 -10.88 6.99
C GLY A 16 21.63 -12.39 7.07
N LYS A 17 22.74 -13.07 7.42
CA LYS A 17 22.79 -14.54 7.47
C LYS A 17 21.73 -15.17 8.41
N ARG A 18 21.38 -14.49 9.50
CA ARG A 18 20.41 -14.99 10.50
C ARG A 18 18.99 -14.50 10.25
N GLN A 19 18.83 -13.45 9.46
CA GLN A 19 17.56 -12.84 9.11
C GLN A 19 17.51 -12.63 7.61
N PRO A 20 16.87 -13.55 6.86
CA PRO A 20 16.74 -13.41 5.42
C PRO A 20 15.92 -12.18 5.05
N PHE A 21 15.93 -11.81 3.78
CA PHE A 21 15.11 -10.73 3.27
C PHE A 21 13.63 -11.05 3.53
N PRO A 22 12.85 -10.13 4.16
CA PRO A 22 11.46 -10.40 4.50
C PRO A 22 10.59 -10.44 3.25
N PHE A 23 9.50 -11.16 3.33
CA PHE A 23 8.48 -11.11 2.29
C PHE A 23 7.78 -9.76 2.31
N LEU A 24 7.86 -9.03 1.20
CA LEU A 24 7.18 -7.74 1.03
C LEU A 24 5.82 -7.98 0.36
N LYS A 25 4.76 -7.55 1.03
CA LYS A 25 3.39 -7.71 0.52
C LYS A 25 3.10 -6.75 -0.63
N ASN A 26 2.18 -7.17 -1.51
CA ASN A 26 1.76 -6.37 -2.65
C ASN A 26 1.16 -5.03 -2.21
N GLY A 27 1.64 -3.94 -2.80
CA GLY A 27 1.10 -2.60 -2.61
C GLY A 27 1.43 -1.94 -1.26
N GLU A 28 2.02 -2.66 -0.29
CA GLU A 28 2.43 -2.08 0.99
C GLU A 28 3.72 -1.24 0.86
N ILE A 29 3.82 -0.22 1.71
CA ILE A 29 4.98 0.67 1.76
C ILE A 29 5.94 0.22 2.87
N TYR A 30 7.23 0.20 2.54
CA TYR A 30 8.32 -0.14 3.45
C TYR A 30 9.36 0.99 3.45
N ALA A 31 9.92 1.31 4.59
CA ALA A 31 11.14 2.11 4.65
C ALA A 31 12.34 1.17 4.50
N VAL A 32 13.16 1.41 3.48
CA VAL A 32 14.42 0.71 3.24
C VAL A 32 15.58 1.62 3.58
N VAL A 33 16.59 1.09 4.24
CA VAL A 33 17.73 1.85 4.72
C VAL A 33 19.04 1.08 4.51
N VAL A 34 20.08 1.78 4.11
CA VAL A 34 21.46 1.27 4.05
C VAL A 34 22.16 1.60 5.36
N LEU A 35 22.55 0.58 6.07
CA LEU A 35 23.15 0.64 7.40
C LEU A 35 24.63 0.25 7.34
N GLU A 36 25.52 1.15 7.71
CA GLU A 36 26.94 0.85 7.87
C GLU A 36 27.21 0.39 9.29
N THR A 37 27.82 -0.77 9.42
CA THR A 37 28.28 -1.33 10.70
C THR A 37 29.60 -0.68 11.14
N ARG A 38 30.00 -0.86 12.39
CA ARG A 38 31.33 -0.42 12.90
C ARG A 38 32.50 -0.94 12.08
N ASN A 39 32.35 -2.11 11.47
CA ASN A 39 33.37 -2.72 10.60
C ASN A 39 33.23 -2.31 9.15
N LYS A 40 32.58 -1.18 8.86
CA LYS A 40 32.35 -0.64 7.50
C LYS A 40 31.61 -1.60 6.54
N LYS A 41 30.94 -2.62 7.06
CA LYS A 41 30.09 -3.50 6.24
C LYS A 41 28.68 -2.92 6.12
N GLU A 42 28.14 -2.90 4.92
CA GLU A 42 26.78 -2.45 4.67
C GLU A 42 25.75 -3.57 4.88
N ARG A 43 24.58 -3.17 5.34
CA ARG A 43 23.42 -4.01 5.57
C ARG A 43 22.17 -3.27 5.12
N ILE A 44 21.18 -4.02 4.67
CA ILE A 44 19.87 -3.45 4.36
C ILE A 44 18.98 -3.62 5.59
N GLY A 45 18.40 -2.50 6.05
CA GLY A 45 17.33 -2.50 7.05
C GLY A 45 15.99 -2.24 6.37
N ILE A 46 14.94 -2.89 6.84
CA ILE A 46 13.57 -2.77 6.31
C ILE A 46 12.62 -2.57 7.47
N ILE A 47 11.69 -1.62 7.32
CA ILE A 47 10.61 -1.35 8.28
C ILE A 47 9.29 -1.32 7.52
N PRO A 48 8.29 -2.14 7.85
CA PRO A 48 6.93 -1.97 7.35
C PRO A 48 6.36 -0.64 7.81
N CYS A 49 5.86 0.19 6.89
CA CYS A 49 5.21 1.46 7.21
C CYS A 49 3.70 1.31 7.33
N SER A 50 3.13 0.30 6.69
CA SER A 50 1.71 -0.05 6.77
C SER A 50 1.52 -1.13 7.82
N ASN A 51 0.72 -0.82 8.84
CA ASN A 51 0.23 -1.84 9.76
C ASN A 51 -1.18 -1.43 10.22
N ASN A 52 -2.02 -2.39 10.56
CA ASN A 52 -3.41 -2.15 10.96
C ASN A 52 -3.56 -1.32 12.25
N MET A 53 -2.48 -1.08 12.99
CA MET A 53 -2.46 -0.32 14.23
C MET A 53 -2.04 1.14 14.04
N LEU A 54 -1.52 1.50 12.86
CA LEU A 54 -1.01 2.84 12.57
C LEU A 54 -1.92 3.52 11.55
N THR A 55 -2.45 4.70 11.92
CA THR A 55 -3.11 5.56 10.93
C THR A 55 -2.08 6.16 10.00
N ARG A 56 -2.36 6.17 8.69
CA ARG A 56 -1.40 6.66 7.71
C ARG A 56 -1.16 8.15 7.80
N MET A 57 -2.21 8.94 8.10
CA MET A 57 -2.08 10.37 8.37
C MET A 57 -1.95 10.61 9.88
N VAL A 58 -0.78 11.07 10.30
CA VAL A 58 -0.46 11.36 11.69
C VAL A 58 -0.59 12.86 11.94
N GLU A 59 -1.46 13.25 12.86
CA GLU A 59 -1.55 14.65 13.27
C GLU A 59 -0.31 15.03 14.12
N LEU A 60 0.32 16.14 13.75
CA LEU A 60 1.53 16.59 14.42
C LEU A 60 1.18 17.32 15.73
N PRO A 61 1.90 17.07 16.83
CA PRO A 61 1.69 17.74 18.12
C PRO A 61 1.77 19.26 17.99
N GLY A 62 0.82 19.96 18.61
CA GLY A 62 0.79 21.41 18.67
C GLY A 62 0.28 22.14 17.41
N GLY A 63 -0.17 21.42 16.40
CA GLY A 63 -0.71 22.03 15.18
C GLY A 63 -2.02 21.45 14.73
N LYS A 64 -3.17 22.06 15.09
CA LYS A 64 -4.46 21.65 14.54
C LYS A 64 -4.43 21.72 13.00
N GLY A 65 -4.75 20.61 12.34
CA GLY A 65 -4.80 20.50 10.88
C GLY A 65 -3.43 20.33 10.19
N ARG A 66 -2.36 20.02 10.93
CA ARG A 66 -1.07 19.65 10.35
C ARG A 66 -0.86 18.15 10.44
N TYR A 67 -0.70 17.52 9.30
CA TYR A 67 -0.54 16.08 9.19
C TYR A 67 0.76 15.72 8.49
N MET A 68 1.29 14.55 8.78
CA MET A 68 2.43 13.92 8.11
C MET A 68 2.08 12.48 7.82
N LEU A 69 2.54 11.95 6.69
CA LEU A 69 2.40 10.53 6.40
C LEU A 69 3.31 9.70 7.32
N ILE A 70 2.79 8.58 7.80
CA ILE A 70 3.50 7.69 8.73
C ILE A 70 4.82 7.20 8.16
N GLU A 71 4.85 6.90 6.86
CA GLU A 71 6.03 6.48 6.14
C GLU A 71 7.12 7.54 6.13
N ASP A 72 6.78 8.81 5.96
CA ASP A 72 7.74 9.92 6.03
C ASP A 72 8.25 10.15 7.45
N LEU A 73 7.37 9.99 8.44
CA LEU A 73 7.74 10.10 9.84
C LEU A 73 8.72 8.99 10.25
N ILE A 74 8.47 7.75 9.82
CA ILE A 74 9.38 6.61 10.02
C ILE A 74 10.71 6.89 9.33
N LEU A 75 10.69 7.34 8.08
CA LEU A 75 11.89 7.64 7.30
C LEU A 75 12.70 8.78 7.93
N HIS A 76 12.03 9.78 8.53
CA HIS A 76 12.69 10.87 9.25
C HIS A 76 13.45 10.36 10.47
N TYR A 77 12.83 9.50 11.27
CA TYR A 77 13.41 8.98 12.52
C TYR A 77 14.16 7.65 12.37
N ILE A 78 14.42 7.18 11.15
CA ILE A 78 14.99 5.85 10.88
C ILE A 78 16.33 5.60 11.62
N GLY A 79 17.16 6.63 11.75
CA GLY A 79 18.41 6.53 12.49
C GLY A 79 18.23 6.30 14.01
N LYS A 80 17.07 6.67 14.56
CA LYS A 80 16.73 6.36 15.97
C LYS A 80 16.22 4.94 16.14
N VAL A 81 15.63 4.36 15.09
CA VAL A 81 15.21 2.96 15.07
C VAL A 81 16.42 2.02 15.00
N PHE A 82 17.36 2.29 14.10
CA PHE A 82 18.57 1.49 13.93
C PHE A 82 19.76 2.03 14.74
N LYS A 83 19.61 2.09 16.06
CA LYS A 83 20.66 2.54 16.95
C LYS A 83 21.94 1.70 16.78
N GLY A 84 23.09 2.38 16.75
CA GLY A 84 24.41 1.74 16.62
C GLY A 84 24.87 1.50 15.18
N TYR A 85 24.06 1.87 14.19
CA TYR A 85 24.42 1.87 12.78
C TYR A 85 24.48 3.30 12.25
N LYS A 86 25.35 3.52 11.23
CA LYS A 86 25.38 4.77 10.49
C LYS A 86 24.48 4.62 9.26
N VAL A 87 23.50 5.50 9.10
CA VAL A 87 22.61 5.52 7.93
C VAL A 87 23.35 6.16 6.76
N LYS A 88 23.53 5.42 5.66
CA LYS A 88 24.18 5.87 4.43
C LYS A 88 23.17 6.33 3.37
N GLY A 89 22.06 5.63 3.26
CA GLY A 89 20.97 5.95 2.34
C GLY A 89 19.64 5.45 2.89
N LYS A 90 18.57 6.05 2.46
CA LYS A 90 17.20 5.68 2.86
C LYS A 90 16.19 6.06 1.79
N SER A 91 15.20 5.21 1.57
CA SER A 91 14.09 5.44 0.64
C SER A 91 12.83 4.74 1.16
N LEU A 92 11.68 5.17 0.70
CA LEU A 92 10.49 4.32 0.75
C LEU A 92 10.52 3.38 -0.44
N LEU A 93 9.97 2.20 -0.25
CA LEU A 93 9.90 1.14 -1.23
C LEU A 93 8.49 0.57 -1.25
N LYS A 94 7.92 0.41 -2.43
CA LYS A 94 6.67 -0.29 -2.68
C LYS A 94 6.89 -1.36 -3.73
N VAL A 95 6.37 -2.55 -3.50
CA VAL A 95 6.44 -3.66 -4.43
C VAL A 95 5.07 -3.88 -5.03
N VAL A 96 5.01 -3.91 -6.36
CA VAL A 96 3.82 -4.34 -7.09
C VAL A 96 4.05 -5.75 -7.57
N ARG A 97 3.12 -6.65 -7.25
CA ARG A 97 3.15 -8.05 -7.66
C ARG A 97 2.16 -8.30 -8.78
N ASN A 98 2.44 -9.28 -9.60
CA ASN A 98 1.47 -9.73 -10.59
C ASN A 98 0.14 -10.06 -9.89
N ALA A 99 -0.98 -9.67 -10.48
CA ALA A 99 -2.31 -9.95 -9.97
C ALA A 99 -3.08 -10.94 -10.86
N ASP A 100 -2.53 -11.26 -12.03
CA ASP A 100 -3.17 -12.15 -12.98
C ASP A 100 -2.92 -13.61 -12.56
N ILE A 101 -4.01 -14.26 -12.21
CA ILE A 101 -4.11 -15.71 -12.12
C ILE A 101 -5.12 -16.09 -13.18
N ASP A 102 -4.74 -16.99 -14.06
CA ASP A 102 -5.67 -17.60 -14.99
C ASP A 102 -6.60 -18.53 -14.17
N ALA A 103 -7.74 -17.97 -13.80
CA ALA A 103 -8.73 -18.68 -12.98
C ALA A 103 -9.37 -19.83 -13.78
N ASP A 104 -9.48 -19.68 -15.09
CA ASP A 104 -10.11 -20.69 -15.95
C ASP A 104 -9.17 -21.89 -16.14
N ALA A 105 -7.86 -21.64 -16.25
CA ALA A 105 -6.86 -22.72 -16.34
C ALA A 105 -6.62 -23.47 -15.03
N ALA A 106 -6.97 -22.85 -13.90
CA ALA A 106 -6.79 -23.45 -12.57
C ALA A 106 -8.07 -24.07 -11.99
N TYR A 107 -9.21 -23.93 -12.67
CA TYR A 107 -10.49 -24.47 -12.21
C TYR A 107 -10.57 -25.98 -12.44
N ASP A 108 -10.80 -26.71 -11.37
CA ASP A 108 -11.08 -28.14 -11.38
C ASP A 108 -12.57 -28.33 -11.04
N GLU A 109 -13.31 -28.97 -11.93
CA GLU A 109 -14.78 -29.18 -11.79
C GLU A 109 -15.13 -30.02 -10.54
N ASP A 110 -14.18 -30.78 -10.00
CA ASP A 110 -14.37 -31.60 -8.81
C ASP A 110 -14.16 -30.83 -7.49
N LEU A 111 -13.70 -29.55 -7.54
CA LEU A 111 -13.48 -28.73 -6.36
C LEU A 111 -14.70 -27.84 -6.04
N ASP A 112 -15.01 -27.69 -4.75
CA ASP A 112 -15.95 -26.68 -4.30
C ASP A 112 -15.47 -25.30 -4.74
N TYR A 113 -16.29 -24.57 -5.49
CA TYR A 113 -15.98 -23.25 -6.01
C TYR A 113 -15.48 -22.28 -4.93
N ARG A 114 -16.03 -22.38 -3.73
CA ARG A 114 -15.59 -21.54 -2.59
C ARG A 114 -14.17 -21.86 -2.17
N GLU A 115 -13.84 -23.16 -2.03
CA GLU A 115 -12.49 -23.60 -1.65
C GLU A 115 -11.47 -23.22 -2.74
N PHE A 116 -11.83 -23.41 -3.99
CA PHE A 116 -11.07 -22.97 -5.14
C PHE A 116 -10.78 -21.46 -5.10
N MET A 117 -11.80 -20.63 -4.86
CA MET A 117 -11.63 -19.17 -4.76
C MET A 117 -10.77 -18.74 -3.56
N GLU A 118 -10.90 -19.42 -2.42
CA GLU A 118 -10.05 -19.16 -1.25
C GLU A 118 -8.58 -19.47 -1.55
N ASP A 119 -8.28 -20.53 -2.27
CA ASP A 119 -6.91 -20.90 -2.64
C ASP A 119 -6.35 -19.99 -3.73
N LEU A 120 -7.11 -19.60 -4.73
CA LEU A 120 -6.76 -18.56 -5.67
C LEU A 120 -6.36 -17.26 -4.96
N MET A 121 -7.15 -16.81 -4.00
CA MET A 121 -6.84 -15.61 -3.21
C MET A 121 -5.57 -15.75 -2.37
N LYS A 122 -5.25 -16.95 -1.87
CA LYS A 122 -3.99 -17.23 -1.17
C LYS A 122 -2.80 -17.20 -2.13
N GLN A 123 -2.93 -17.79 -3.32
CA GLN A 123 -1.90 -17.78 -4.35
C GLN A 123 -1.61 -16.36 -4.84
N ARG A 124 -2.67 -15.56 -5.08
CA ARG A 124 -2.56 -14.17 -5.53
C ARG A 124 -1.69 -13.30 -4.60
N LYS A 125 -1.71 -13.57 -3.30
CA LYS A 125 -0.88 -12.86 -2.32
C LYS A 125 0.62 -13.14 -2.47
N LYS A 126 1.01 -14.24 -3.11
CA LYS A 126 2.40 -14.72 -3.25
C LYS A 126 2.97 -14.55 -4.64
N LEU A 127 2.23 -13.97 -5.58
CA LEU A 127 2.68 -13.82 -6.96
C LEU A 127 3.96 -13.01 -7.08
N SER A 128 4.70 -13.26 -8.16
CA SER A 128 6.02 -12.65 -8.40
C SER A 128 5.94 -11.13 -8.47
N PRO A 129 6.91 -10.42 -7.91
CA PRO A 129 7.04 -8.99 -8.10
C PRO A 129 7.25 -8.66 -9.57
N VAL A 130 6.58 -7.60 -10.04
CA VAL A 130 6.70 -7.10 -11.42
C VAL A 130 7.21 -5.67 -11.50
N ARG A 131 7.20 -4.97 -10.35
CA ARG A 131 7.64 -3.57 -10.27
C ARG A 131 8.07 -3.23 -8.86
N ILE A 132 9.10 -2.38 -8.77
CA ILE A 132 9.59 -1.76 -7.55
C ILE A 132 9.49 -0.24 -7.72
N ASP A 133 8.84 0.43 -6.77
CA ASP A 133 8.80 1.88 -6.70
C ASP A 133 9.65 2.36 -5.52
N LEU A 134 10.51 3.35 -5.77
CA LEU A 134 11.35 4.01 -4.77
C LEU A 134 11.00 5.50 -4.69
N SER A 135 10.93 6.05 -3.47
CA SER A 135 10.66 7.48 -3.27
C SER A 135 11.90 8.37 -3.39
N ARG A 136 13.09 7.77 -3.36
CA ARG A 136 14.38 8.48 -3.42
C ARG A 136 15.40 7.66 -4.18
N GLU A 137 16.39 8.34 -4.70
CA GLU A 137 17.56 7.67 -5.26
C GLU A 137 18.32 6.90 -4.17
N MET A 138 18.81 5.75 -4.56
CA MET A 138 19.68 4.90 -3.75
C MET A 138 20.89 4.50 -4.60
N ASP A 139 21.95 4.08 -3.91
CA ASP A 139 23.13 3.53 -4.57
C ASP A 139 22.75 2.34 -5.46
N GLU A 140 23.31 2.28 -6.67
CA GLU A 140 22.97 1.23 -7.65
C GLU A 140 23.25 -0.18 -7.10
N THR A 141 24.30 -0.35 -6.33
CA THR A 141 24.63 -1.65 -5.72
C THR A 141 23.53 -2.12 -4.74
N VAL A 142 22.86 -1.18 -4.09
CA VAL A 142 21.71 -1.46 -3.20
C VAL A 142 20.47 -1.77 -4.02
N VAL A 143 20.23 -1.02 -5.10
CA VAL A 143 19.12 -1.29 -6.03
C VAL A 143 19.28 -2.68 -6.65
N ASP A 144 20.47 -3.05 -7.10
CA ASP A 144 20.77 -4.37 -7.63
C ASP A 144 20.56 -5.49 -6.58
N ALA A 145 20.91 -5.20 -5.32
CA ALA A 145 20.66 -6.14 -4.23
C ALA A 145 19.15 -6.33 -3.99
N LEU A 146 18.37 -5.24 -4.01
CA LEU A 146 16.90 -5.31 -3.90
C LEU A 146 16.28 -6.09 -5.06
N CYS A 147 16.76 -5.84 -6.29
CA CYS A 147 16.33 -6.56 -7.48
C CYS A 147 16.58 -8.07 -7.36
N ARG A 148 17.77 -8.46 -6.89
CA ARG A 148 18.09 -9.89 -6.64
C ARG A 148 17.21 -10.51 -5.55
N TYR A 149 16.95 -9.79 -4.45
CA TYR A 149 16.09 -10.31 -3.38
C TYR A 149 14.64 -10.47 -3.80
N LEU A 150 14.16 -9.61 -4.69
CA LEU A 150 12.78 -9.58 -5.16
C LEU A 150 12.57 -10.30 -6.49
N ASP A 151 13.64 -10.79 -7.11
CA ASP A 151 13.60 -11.42 -8.44
C ASP A 151 12.97 -10.51 -9.51
N VAL A 152 13.44 -9.26 -9.56
CA VAL A 152 12.98 -8.22 -10.50
C VAL A 152 14.19 -7.67 -11.25
N THR A 153 14.02 -7.38 -12.53
CA THR A 153 15.06 -6.77 -13.35
C THR A 153 15.18 -5.26 -13.10
N PRO A 154 16.35 -4.62 -13.24
CA PRO A 154 16.56 -3.20 -12.95
C PRO A 154 15.68 -2.24 -13.77
N ASP A 155 15.25 -2.62 -14.98
CA ASP A 155 14.32 -1.87 -15.83
C ASP A 155 12.91 -1.76 -15.24
N ARG A 156 12.59 -2.56 -14.22
CA ARG A 156 11.33 -2.55 -13.48
C ARG A 156 11.39 -1.73 -12.19
N VAL A 157 12.46 -1.00 -11.96
CA VAL A 157 12.61 -0.10 -10.81
C VAL A 157 12.27 1.32 -11.23
N PHE A 158 11.24 1.88 -10.62
CA PHE A 158 10.76 3.24 -10.87
C PHE A 158 11.06 4.15 -9.67
N ARG A 159 11.32 5.41 -9.95
CA ARG A 159 11.57 6.44 -8.95
C ARG A 159 10.49 7.52 -9.05
N SER A 160 9.96 7.95 -7.92
CA SER A 160 8.94 8.98 -7.87
C SER A 160 9.12 9.84 -6.62
N GLU A 161 9.16 11.15 -6.78
CA GLU A 161 9.14 12.11 -5.66
C GLU A 161 7.74 12.25 -5.04
N ALA A 162 6.70 11.84 -5.77
CA ALA A 162 5.35 11.80 -5.26
C ALA A 162 5.18 10.64 -4.25
N PRO A 163 4.17 10.73 -3.35
CA PRO A 163 3.83 9.61 -2.48
C PRO A 163 3.60 8.32 -3.27
N LEU A 164 4.23 7.22 -2.85
CA LEU A 164 4.15 5.93 -3.55
C LEU A 164 2.75 5.30 -3.55
N ASP A 165 1.87 5.84 -2.74
CA ASP A 165 0.46 5.49 -2.67
C ASP A 165 -0.35 6.73 -2.28
N VAL A 166 -1.43 7.00 -3.00
CA VAL A 166 -2.27 8.20 -2.81
C VAL A 166 -3.57 7.90 -2.05
N SER A 167 -3.75 6.70 -1.52
CA SER A 167 -4.97 6.31 -0.80
C SER A 167 -5.25 7.16 0.46
N PHE A 168 -4.24 7.84 1.01
CA PHE A 168 -4.41 8.78 2.12
C PHE A 168 -5.36 9.93 1.78
N VAL A 169 -5.58 10.22 0.51
CA VAL A 169 -6.52 11.28 0.06
C VAL A 169 -7.93 11.01 0.55
N PHE A 170 -8.34 9.74 0.68
CA PHE A 170 -9.65 9.41 1.26
C PHE A 170 -9.75 9.81 2.74
N GLN A 171 -8.66 9.65 3.51
CA GLN A 171 -8.61 10.14 4.90
C GLN A 171 -8.62 11.67 4.94
N LEU A 172 -7.93 12.33 4.01
CA LEU A 172 -7.95 13.79 3.89
C LEU A 172 -9.36 14.30 3.56
N GLN A 173 -10.08 13.62 2.68
CA GLN A 173 -11.48 13.93 2.37
C GLN A 173 -12.36 13.91 3.62
N ASP A 174 -12.21 12.91 4.48
CA ASP A 174 -12.96 12.81 5.74
C ASP A 174 -12.61 13.95 6.72
N LEU A 175 -11.34 14.32 6.81
CA LEU A 175 -10.89 15.44 7.65
C LEU A 175 -11.42 16.79 7.18
N LEU A 176 -11.55 16.96 5.86
CA LEU A 176 -12.01 18.20 5.23
C LEU A 176 -13.55 18.27 5.07
N ARG A 177 -14.30 17.25 5.47
CA ARG A 177 -15.75 17.13 5.26
C ARG A 177 -16.57 18.35 5.72
N ARG A 178 -16.04 19.15 6.66
CA ARG A 178 -16.67 20.37 7.14
C ARG A 178 -16.50 21.58 6.21
N ASN A 179 -15.56 21.51 5.28
CA ASN A 179 -15.27 22.57 4.32
C ASN A 179 -16.07 22.29 3.04
N THR A 180 -17.36 22.60 3.06
CA THR A 180 -18.30 22.24 1.99
C THR A 180 -17.93 22.84 0.64
N GLU A 181 -17.22 23.96 0.61
CA GLU A 181 -16.70 24.61 -0.60
C GLU A 181 -15.66 23.77 -1.38
N LEU A 182 -15.07 22.76 -0.74
CA LEU A 182 -14.12 21.86 -1.38
C LEU A 182 -14.77 20.64 -2.04
N PHE A 183 -16.09 20.49 -1.87
CA PHE A 183 -16.83 19.34 -2.37
C PHE A 183 -17.88 19.76 -3.39
N TYR A 184 -18.11 18.90 -4.37
CA TYR A 184 -19.24 19.08 -5.28
C TYR A 184 -20.55 18.97 -4.52
N GLU A 185 -21.54 19.71 -4.96
CA GLU A 185 -22.91 19.58 -4.46
C GLU A 185 -23.40 18.14 -4.60
N LYS A 186 -24.12 17.69 -3.57
CA LYS A 186 -24.66 16.34 -3.59
C LYS A 186 -25.67 16.21 -4.72
N ARG A 187 -25.35 15.36 -5.69
CA ARG A 187 -26.29 15.07 -6.78
C ARG A 187 -27.52 14.39 -6.21
N VAL A 188 -28.69 14.92 -6.56
CA VAL A 188 -29.96 14.27 -6.28
C VAL A 188 -30.22 13.28 -7.41
N PRO A 189 -30.41 11.99 -7.10
CA PRO A 189 -30.75 11.01 -8.11
C PRO A 189 -32.02 11.43 -8.86
N GLN A 190 -31.98 11.43 -10.16
CA GLN A 190 -33.18 11.66 -10.98
C GLN A 190 -33.96 10.36 -11.09
N LYS A 191 -35.28 10.50 -11.08
CA LYS A 191 -36.14 9.33 -11.34
C LYS A 191 -36.00 8.91 -12.82
N SER A 192 -35.87 7.63 -13.05
CA SER A 192 -35.90 7.12 -14.41
C SER A 192 -37.30 7.30 -15.02
N PRO A 193 -37.43 7.83 -16.22
CA PRO A 193 -38.72 7.95 -16.92
C PRO A 193 -39.37 6.59 -17.24
N GLU A 194 -38.59 5.51 -17.22
CA GLU A 194 -39.04 4.13 -17.46
C GLU A 194 -39.90 3.56 -16.34
N PHE A 195 -39.87 4.16 -15.15
CA PHE A 195 -40.63 3.69 -13.98
C PHE A 195 -41.75 4.67 -13.60
N LYS A 196 -42.98 4.15 -13.49
CA LYS A 196 -44.15 4.91 -13.05
C LYS A 196 -44.12 5.12 -11.55
N ASP A 197 -44.43 6.35 -11.11
CA ASP A 197 -44.53 6.66 -9.69
C ASP A 197 -45.74 5.94 -9.04
N GLY A 198 -45.57 5.56 -7.77
CA GLY A 198 -46.66 4.93 -6.98
C GLY A 198 -46.82 3.42 -7.18
N GLN A 199 -46.03 2.79 -8.07
CA GLN A 199 -46.02 1.35 -8.26
C GLN A 199 -44.68 0.76 -7.82
N SER A 200 -44.72 -0.47 -7.29
CA SER A 200 -43.49 -1.18 -6.97
C SER A 200 -42.64 -1.43 -8.23
N ILE A 201 -41.34 -1.14 -8.15
CA ILE A 201 -40.38 -1.42 -9.23
C ILE A 201 -40.45 -2.89 -9.61
N LEU A 202 -40.52 -3.81 -8.65
CA LEU A 202 -40.62 -5.25 -8.88
C LEU A 202 -41.87 -5.62 -9.69
N GLN A 203 -43.01 -5.01 -9.40
CA GLN A 203 -44.25 -5.24 -10.16
C GLN A 203 -44.13 -4.77 -11.60
N GLN A 204 -43.45 -3.64 -11.83
CA GLN A 204 -43.27 -3.11 -13.19
C GLN A 204 -42.34 -3.99 -14.02
N ILE A 205 -41.24 -4.52 -13.43
CA ILE A 205 -40.31 -5.42 -14.13
C ILE A 205 -40.95 -6.79 -14.45
N THR A 206 -41.91 -7.24 -13.63
CA THR A 206 -42.67 -8.47 -13.95
C THR A 206 -43.67 -8.31 -15.07
N GLN A 207 -44.06 -7.06 -15.41
CA GLN A 207 -45.05 -6.77 -16.45
C GLN A 207 -44.40 -6.50 -17.82
N GLU A 208 -43.21 -5.86 -17.82
CA GLU A 208 -42.50 -5.50 -19.04
C GLU A 208 -40.99 -5.33 -18.80
N ASP A 209 -40.19 -5.60 -19.82
CA ASP A 209 -38.75 -5.35 -19.80
C ASP A 209 -38.46 -3.84 -19.65
N LYS A 210 -37.50 -3.46 -18.81
CA LYS A 210 -37.10 -2.08 -18.63
C LYS A 210 -35.64 -1.88 -19.06
N LEU A 211 -35.44 -0.93 -19.98
CA LEU A 211 -34.11 -0.53 -20.44
C LEU A 211 -33.68 0.72 -19.70
N LEU A 212 -32.57 0.66 -18.97
CA LEU A 212 -31.96 1.80 -18.30
C LEU A 212 -30.73 2.24 -19.08
N SER A 213 -30.72 3.50 -19.50
CA SER A 213 -29.57 4.17 -20.08
C SER A 213 -28.97 5.11 -19.02
N TYR A 214 -27.67 5.02 -18.77
CA TYR A 214 -26.94 5.85 -17.80
C TYR A 214 -25.61 6.33 -18.35
#